data_10f6bb99c1a2f5feb8d82232fa286a5f
#
_entry.id   10f6bb99c1a2f5feb8d82232fa286a5f
#
_cell.length_a   1.000
_cell.length_b   1.000
_cell.length_c   1.000
_cell.angle_alpha   90.00
_cell.angle_beta   90.00
_cell.angle_gamma   90.00
#
_symmetry.space_group_name_H-M   'P 1'
#
loop_
_entity.id
_entity.type
_entity.pdbx_description
1 polymer ?
#
loop_
_entity_poly.entity_id
_entity_poly.type
_entity_poly.pdbx_seq_one_letter_code
_entity_poly.pdbx_strand_id
1 'polypeptide(L)'
;MASATAAQISEGRSSKGDVLATARIAGIQAAKRTHEWIPLAHPLPLDEIHVELTPDVASGCVRIEARVRAHARTGVEMEALVAVATAGLTVYDMCKAVDRGMTLERVRLVRKSGGKSGTWLRPGEGRMARAGARAPAEGTEAAW
;
A
#
# COMPACT_ATOMS: atom_id res chain seq x y z
N MET A 1 -7.32 -13.54 -6.46
CA MET A 1 -8.51 -13.33 -7.33
C MET A 1 -8.38 -14.17 -8.58
N ALA A 2 -9.48 -14.32 -9.33
CA ALA A 2 -9.44 -14.95 -10.66
C ALA A 2 -8.65 -14.06 -11.65
N SER A 3 -7.94 -14.68 -12.62
CA SER A 3 -7.23 -13.93 -13.66
C SER A 3 -8.17 -13.04 -14.50
N ALA A 4 -9.41 -13.49 -14.73
CA ALA A 4 -10.43 -12.69 -15.41
C ALA A 4 -10.78 -11.39 -14.64
N THR A 5 -10.82 -11.45 -13.30
CA THR A 5 -11.05 -10.29 -12.45
C THR A 5 -9.85 -9.32 -12.52
N ALA A 6 -8.63 -9.85 -12.47
CA ALA A 6 -7.43 -9.04 -12.60
C ALA A 6 -7.36 -8.35 -13.98
N ALA A 7 -7.74 -9.04 -15.05
CA ALA A 7 -7.85 -8.47 -16.40
C ALA A 7 -8.89 -7.35 -16.47
N GLN A 8 -10.08 -7.56 -15.90
CA GLN A 8 -11.13 -6.54 -15.84
C GLN A 8 -10.67 -5.26 -15.12
N ILE A 9 -9.92 -5.41 -14.02
CA ILE A 9 -9.33 -4.28 -13.28
C ILE A 9 -8.29 -3.57 -14.14
N SER A 10 -7.37 -4.33 -14.76
CA SER A 10 -6.28 -3.80 -15.58
C SER A 10 -6.78 -3.01 -16.79
N GLU A 11 -7.91 -3.43 -17.36
CA GLU A 11 -8.53 -2.81 -18.55
C GLU A 11 -9.56 -1.71 -18.18
N GLY A 12 -9.75 -1.42 -16.90
CA GLY A 12 -10.71 -0.39 -16.44
C GLY A 12 -12.18 -0.74 -16.74
N ARG A 13 -12.52 -2.02 -16.87
CA ARG A 13 -13.88 -2.50 -17.25
C ARG A 13 -14.77 -2.83 -16.06
N SER A 14 -14.47 -2.34 -14.87
CA SER A 14 -15.34 -2.56 -13.70
C SER A 14 -16.62 -1.73 -13.79
N SER A 15 -17.76 -2.36 -13.51
CA SER A 15 -19.07 -1.67 -13.47
C SER A 15 -19.16 -0.61 -12.37
N LYS A 16 -18.32 -0.68 -11.33
CA LYS A 16 -18.24 0.29 -10.24
C LYS A 16 -17.26 1.46 -10.50
N GLY A 17 -16.70 1.56 -11.71
CA GLY A 17 -15.76 2.61 -12.08
C GLY A 17 -14.29 2.20 -11.87
N ASP A 18 -13.41 3.18 -11.72
CA ASP A 18 -11.96 2.96 -11.60
C ASP A 18 -11.58 2.37 -10.24
N VAL A 19 -11.35 1.05 -10.24
CA VAL A 19 -10.99 0.28 -9.03
C VAL A 19 -9.64 0.75 -8.47
N LEU A 20 -8.65 0.97 -9.34
CA LEU A 20 -7.28 1.31 -8.92
C LEU A 20 -7.22 2.72 -8.31
N ALA A 21 -7.86 3.70 -8.95
CA ALA A 21 -7.92 5.06 -8.43
C ALA A 21 -8.69 5.12 -7.10
N THR A 22 -9.85 4.45 -7.02
CA THR A 22 -10.66 4.42 -5.81
C THR A 22 -9.92 3.76 -4.64
N ALA A 23 -9.27 2.62 -4.88
CA ALA A 23 -8.50 1.93 -3.86
C ALA A 23 -7.27 2.73 -3.40
N ARG A 24 -6.60 3.42 -4.32
CA ARG A 24 -5.49 4.33 -3.99
C ARG A 24 -5.93 5.44 -3.04
N ILE A 25 -7.02 6.12 -3.38
CA ILE A 25 -7.57 7.19 -2.54
C ILE A 25 -7.99 6.65 -1.16
N ALA A 26 -8.64 5.50 -1.12
CA ALA A 26 -9.04 4.85 0.14
C ALA A 26 -7.83 4.54 1.03
N GLY A 27 -6.75 4.00 0.47
CA GLY A 27 -5.51 3.74 1.19
C GLY A 27 -4.86 5.01 1.74
N ILE A 28 -4.79 6.08 0.93
CA ILE A 28 -4.26 7.38 1.36
C ILE A 28 -5.11 7.97 2.52
N GLN A 29 -6.43 7.90 2.41
CA GLN A 29 -7.33 8.39 3.46
C GLN A 29 -7.19 7.58 4.76
N ALA A 30 -7.05 6.26 4.64
CA ALA A 30 -6.88 5.38 5.79
C ALA A 30 -5.55 5.63 6.52
N ALA A 31 -4.44 5.84 5.80
CA ALA A 31 -3.17 6.22 6.41
C ALA A 31 -3.30 7.47 7.29
N LYS A 32 -4.03 8.50 6.83
CA LYS A 32 -4.26 9.73 7.58
C LYS A 32 -5.12 9.56 8.84
N ARG A 33 -5.84 8.44 8.94
CA ARG A 33 -6.76 8.11 10.04
C ARG A 33 -6.37 6.86 10.81
N THR A 34 -5.12 6.45 10.73
CA THR A 34 -4.63 5.23 11.40
C THR A 34 -4.94 5.23 12.89
N HIS A 35 -4.83 6.37 13.57
CA HIS A 35 -5.12 6.54 14.99
C HIS A 35 -6.60 6.33 15.36
N GLU A 36 -7.52 6.40 14.40
CA GLU A 36 -8.95 6.09 14.63
C GLU A 36 -9.22 4.58 14.63
N TRP A 37 -8.30 3.78 14.10
CA TRP A 37 -8.46 2.32 13.88
C TRP A 37 -7.57 1.50 14.80
N ILE A 38 -6.36 1.99 15.07
CA ILE A 38 -5.35 1.31 15.86
C ILE A 38 -5.27 1.95 17.24
N PRO A 39 -5.72 1.26 18.30
CA PRO A 39 -5.95 1.87 19.62
C PRO A 39 -4.75 2.59 20.25
N LEU A 40 -3.53 2.13 19.96
CA LEU A 40 -2.31 2.73 20.52
C LEU A 40 -1.56 3.62 19.52
N ALA A 41 -2.10 3.85 18.32
CA ALA A 41 -1.54 4.79 17.37
C ALA A 41 -1.88 6.24 17.75
N HIS A 42 -0.92 7.13 17.56
CA HIS A 42 -1.12 8.56 17.77
C HIS A 42 -1.43 9.27 16.45
N PRO A 43 -2.17 10.38 16.44
CA PRO A 43 -2.30 11.21 15.26
C PRO A 43 -0.92 11.80 14.89
N LEU A 44 -0.48 11.53 13.67
CA LEU A 44 0.83 11.96 13.18
C LEU A 44 0.68 12.89 11.97
N PRO A 45 1.45 13.99 11.89
CA PRO A 45 1.58 14.76 10.67
C PRO A 45 2.38 13.95 9.64
N LEU A 46 1.74 13.54 8.56
CA LEU A 46 2.36 12.76 7.49
C LEU A 46 2.83 13.70 6.38
N ASP A 47 4.11 13.61 6.01
CA ASP A 47 4.69 14.42 4.94
C ASP A 47 4.38 13.86 3.56
N GLU A 48 4.36 12.52 3.43
CA GLU A 48 4.15 11.83 2.17
C GLU A 48 3.40 10.52 2.38
N ILE A 49 2.43 10.27 1.50
CA ILE A 49 1.74 8.98 1.40
C ILE A 49 1.68 8.62 -0.08
N HIS A 50 2.32 7.53 -0.44
CA HIS A 50 2.27 6.97 -1.79
C HIS A 50 1.64 5.58 -1.72
N VAL A 51 0.61 5.33 -2.54
CA VAL A 51 -0.04 4.03 -2.65
C VAL A 51 -0.06 3.62 -4.12
N GLU A 52 0.57 2.51 -4.42
CA GLU A 52 0.66 1.96 -5.76
C GLU A 52 -0.09 0.62 -5.84
N LEU A 53 -0.87 0.45 -6.89
CA LEU A 53 -1.58 -0.78 -7.18
C LEU A 53 -1.21 -1.26 -8.58
N THR A 54 -0.71 -2.47 -8.69
CA THR A 54 -0.26 -3.08 -9.94
C THR A 54 -1.01 -4.39 -10.17
N PRO A 55 -1.96 -4.43 -11.11
CA PRO A 55 -2.59 -5.67 -11.52
C PRO A 55 -1.59 -6.62 -12.18
N ASP A 56 -1.63 -7.90 -11.82
CA ASP A 56 -0.92 -8.98 -12.47
C ASP A 56 -1.92 -10.04 -12.92
N VAL A 57 -2.27 -9.99 -14.19
CA VAL A 57 -3.27 -10.88 -14.79
C VAL A 57 -2.79 -12.32 -14.81
N ALA A 58 -1.51 -12.55 -15.06
CA ALA A 58 -0.95 -13.90 -15.11
C ALA A 58 -1.03 -14.63 -13.78
N SER A 59 -0.75 -13.89 -12.69
CA SER A 59 -0.81 -14.43 -11.32
C SER A 59 -2.21 -14.33 -10.69
N GLY A 60 -3.16 -13.68 -11.35
CA GLY A 60 -4.49 -13.44 -10.80
C GLY A 60 -4.45 -12.62 -9.51
N CYS A 61 -3.71 -11.52 -9.47
CA CYS A 61 -3.60 -10.70 -8.29
C CYS A 61 -3.48 -9.19 -8.60
N VAL A 62 -3.70 -8.37 -7.59
CA VAL A 62 -3.30 -6.96 -7.55
C VAL A 62 -2.27 -6.81 -6.44
N ARG A 63 -1.05 -6.42 -6.81
CA ARG A 63 -0.01 -6.07 -5.83
C ARG A 63 -0.24 -4.66 -5.35
N ILE A 64 -0.20 -4.46 -4.03
CA ILE A 64 -0.41 -3.17 -3.41
C ILE A 64 0.81 -2.83 -2.57
N GLU A 65 1.38 -1.66 -2.79
CA GLU A 65 2.52 -1.14 -2.04
C GLU A 65 2.17 0.25 -1.49
N ALA A 66 2.48 0.50 -0.24
CA ALA A 66 2.36 1.82 0.36
C ALA A 66 3.70 2.27 0.95
N ARG A 67 4.02 3.55 0.73
CA ARG A 67 5.16 4.24 1.34
C ARG A 67 4.63 5.45 2.08
N VAL A 68 5.02 5.57 3.33
CA VAL A 68 4.62 6.70 4.18
C VAL A 68 5.86 7.30 4.81
N ARG A 69 5.91 8.62 4.88
CA ARG A 69 6.98 9.37 5.51
C ARG A 69 6.42 10.41 6.47
N ALA A 70 7.08 10.60 7.59
CA ALA A 70 6.80 11.66 8.54
C ALA A 70 8.06 12.07 9.30
N HIS A 71 8.14 13.33 9.68
CA HIS A 71 9.09 13.82 10.67
C HIS A 71 8.43 13.77 12.05
N ALA A 72 8.50 12.62 12.70
CA ALA A 72 7.84 12.39 13.98
C ALA A 72 8.74 11.62 14.96
N ARG A 73 8.33 11.57 16.25
CA ARG A 73 9.07 10.84 17.30
C ARG A 73 8.87 9.32 17.24
N THR A 74 7.92 8.85 16.44
CA THR A 74 7.62 7.44 16.25
C THR A 74 7.59 7.10 14.75
N GLY A 75 7.73 5.82 14.41
CA GLY A 75 7.63 5.35 13.03
C GLY A 75 6.20 5.38 12.51
N VAL A 76 6.06 5.24 11.20
CA VAL A 76 4.79 5.28 10.44
C VAL A 76 4.47 3.94 9.79
N GLU A 77 4.93 2.86 10.43
CA GLU A 77 4.73 1.50 9.95
C GLU A 77 3.23 1.14 9.88
N MET A 78 2.47 1.57 10.90
CA MET A 78 1.04 1.28 10.97
C MET A 78 0.26 2.04 9.91
N GLU A 79 0.63 3.28 9.62
CA GLU A 79 0.04 4.09 8.55
C GLU A 79 0.20 3.39 7.19
N ALA A 80 1.38 2.83 6.90
CA ALA A 80 1.63 2.09 5.67
C ALA A 80 0.83 0.77 5.62
N LEU A 81 0.75 0.02 6.71
CA LEU A 81 0.00 -1.24 6.78
C LEU A 81 -1.50 -1.02 6.65
N VAL A 82 -2.05 0.01 7.32
CA VAL A 82 -3.47 0.39 7.23
C VAL A 82 -3.80 0.85 5.80
N ALA A 83 -2.91 1.62 5.15
CA ALA A 83 -3.09 2.02 3.76
C ALA A 83 -3.24 0.81 2.82
N VAL A 84 -2.33 -0.16 2.90
CA VAL A 84 -2.36 -1.38 2.06
C VAL A 84 -3.60 -2.21 2.34
N ALA A 85 -3.94 -2.42 3.62
CA ALA A 85 -5.11 -3.22 4.01
C ALA A 85 -6.40 -2.59 3.49
N THR A 86 -6.57 -1.28 3.66
CA THR A 86 -7.78 -0.57 3.21
C THR A 86 -7.87 -0.51 1.68
N ALA A 87 -6.76 -0.30 0.98
CA ALA A 87 -6.73 -0.38 -0.48
C ALA A 87 -7.16 -1.78 -0.96
N GLY A 88 -6.67 -2.85 -0.34
CA GLY A 88 -7.05 -4.22 -0.67
C GLY A 88 -8.53 -4.52 -0.39
N LEU A 89 -9.05 -4.05 0.75
CA LEU A 89 -10.49 -4.17 1.07
C LEU A 89 -11.36 -3.39 0.07
N THR A 90 -10.88 -2.26 -0.44
CA THR A 90 -11.59 -1.48 -1.46
C THR A 90 -11.62 -2.21 -2.81
N VAL A 91 -10.51 -2.83 -3.23
CA VAL A 91 -10.50 -3.71 -4.40
C VAL A 91 -11.52 -4.84 -4.22
N TYR A 92 -11.53 -5.49 -3.04
CA TYR A 92 -12.49 -6.54 -2.73
C TYR A 92 -13.93 -6.03 -2.84
N ASP A 93 -14.28 -4.92 -2.21
CA ASP A 93 -15.65 -4.38 -2.25
C ASP A 93 -16.11 -4.06 -3.68
N MET A 94 -15.23 -3.48 -4.48
CA MET A 94 -15.56 -3.10 -5.85
C MET A 94 -15.72 -4.30 -6.79
N CYS A 95 -15.05 -5.42 -6.51
CA CYS A 95 -15.03 -6.59 -7.39
C CYS A 95 -15.84 -7.78 -6.86
N LYS A 96 -16.33 -7.78 -5.61
CA LYS A 96 -17.02 -8.90 -4.97
C LYS A 96 -18.29 -9.37 -5.69
N ALA A 97 -18.90 -8.54 -6.53
CA ALA A 97 -20.06 -8.93 -7.32
C ALA A 97 -19.71 -9.99 -8.38
N VAL A 98 -18.47 -9.97 -8.90
CA VAL A 98 -17.97 -10.90 -9.93
C VAL A 98 -17.01 -11.95 -9.38
N ASP A 99 -16.31 -11.66 -8.27
CA ASP A 99 -15.36 -12.58 -7.65
C ASP A 99 -15.39 -12.46 -6.12
N ARG A 100 -16.12 -13.35 -5.46
CA ARG A 100 -16.18 -13.38 -3.98
C ARG A 100 -15.05 -14.16 -3.34
N GLY A 101 -14.33 -14.95 -4.14
CA GLY A 101 -13.24 -15.81 -3.66
C GLY A 101 -11.90 -15.08 -3.48
N MET A 102 -11.86 -13.77 -3.65
CA MET A 102 -10.65 -12.98 -3.45
C MET A 102 -10.17 -13.04 -2.00
N THR A 103 -8.86 -13.08 -1.82
CA THR A 103 -8.19 -13.04 -0.51
C THR A 103 -7.24 -11.85 -0.42
N LEU A 104 -7.11 -11.29 0.76
CA LEU A 104 -6.01 -10.38 1.08
C LEU A 104 -4.91 -11.21 1.73
N GLU A 105 -3.74 -11.21 1.13
CA GLU A 105 -2.63 -12.04 1.58
C GLU A 105 -1.39 -11.19 1.86
N ARG A 106 -0.55 -11.66 2.79
CA ARG A 106 0.79 -11.14 3.03
C ARG A 106 0.86 -9.63 3.30
N VAL A 107 -0.14 -9.05 3.97
CA VAL A 107 -0.01 -7.68 4.47
C VAL A 107 1.13 -7.65 5.48
N ARG A 108 2.21 -6.92 5.15
CA ARG A 108 3.45 -6.96 5.93
C ARG A 108 4.30 -5.72 5.70
N LEU A 109 5.09 -5.37 6.70
CA LEU A 109 6.15 -4.40 6.56
C LEU A 109 7.30 -5.01 5.74
N VAL A 110 7.78 -4.30 4.73
CA VAL A 110 8.93 -4.72 3.90
C VAL A 110 10.19 -3.99 4.33
N ARG A 111 10.09 -2.69 4.57
CA ARG A 111 11.22 -1.83 4.95
C ARG A 111 10.74 -0.74 5.90
N LYS A 112 11.59 -0.37 6.83
CA LYS A 112 11.50 0.89 7.57
C LYS A 112 12.87 1.53 7.68
N SER A 113 12.93 2.84 7.83
CA SER A 113 14.16 3.58 8.09
C SER A 113 13.91 4.73 9.04
N GLY A 114 14.94 5.13 9.77
CA GLY A 114 14.86 6.19 10.78
C GLY A 114 14.45 5.68 12.17
N GLY A 115 14.28 6.64 13.10
CA GLY A 115 14.02 6.37 14.52
C GLY A 115 15.19 5.70 15.25
N LYS A 116 14.95 5.30 16.51
CA LYS A 116 16.00 4.71 17.37
C LYS A 116 16.55 3.38 16.84
N SER A 117 15.74 2.58 16.13
CA SER A 117 16.12 1.25 15.62
C SER A 117 16.74 1.28 14.21
N GLY A 118 16.94 2.47 13.62
CA GLY A 118 17.57 2.63 12.31
C GLY A 118 16.80 1.96 11.17
N THR A 119 17.53 1.40 10.20
CA THR A 119 16.95 0.75 9.04
C THR A 119 16.74 -0.74 9.30
N TRP A 120 15.54 -1.20 9.00
CA TRP A 120 15.19 -2.61 8.97
C TRP A 120 14.63 -2.99 7.60
N LEU A 121 15.05 -4.14 7.10
CA LEU A 121 14.58 -4.74 5.85
C LEU A 121 14.12 -6.16 6.14
N ARG A 122 12.95 -6.53 5.62
CA ARG A 122 12.45 -7.91 5.75
C ARG A 122 13.38 -8.89 5.03
N PRO A 123 13.82 -9.96 5.68
CA PRO A 123 14.61 -11.02 5.04
C PRO A 123 13.89 -11.58 3.81
N GLY A 124 14.64 -11.76 2.70
CA GLY A 124 14.10 -12.25 1.43
C GLY A 124 13.44 -11.22 0.51
N GLU A 125 13.22 -9.98 0.97
CA GLU A 125 12.54 -8.92 0.18
C GLU A 125 13.51 -7.92 -0.47
N GLY A 126 14.82 -8.12 -0.37
CA GLY A 126 15.84 -7.16 -0.82
C GLY A 126 15.80 -6.80 -2.32
N ARG A 127 15.19 -7.65 -3.16
CA ARG A 127 14.98 -7.34 -4.59
C ARG A 127 13.74 -6.48 -4.84
N MET A 128 12.67 -6.67 -4.09
CA MET A 128 11.43 -5.89 -4.25
C MET A 128 11.60 -4.45 -3.77
N ALA A 129 12.33 -4.22 -2.70
CA ALA A 129 12.61 -2.87 -2.20
C ALA A 129 13.42 -2.00 -3.19
N ARG A 130 14.14 -2.61 -4.15
CA ARG A 130 14.90 -1.90 -5.20
C ARG A 130 14.12 -1.64 -6.47
N ALA A 131 13.14 -2.46 -6.81
CA ALA A 131 12.37 -2.32 -8.05
C ALA A 131 11.40 -1.13 -8.05
N GLY A 132 10.99 -0.64 -6.88
CA GLY A 132 10.13 0.52 -6.72
C GLY A 132 10.87 1.82 -6.38
N ALA A 133 12.18 1.79 -6.22
CA ALA A 133 12.99 2.99 -5.98
C ALA A 133 13.36 3.61 -7.32
N ARG A 134 12.55 4.54 -7.82
CA ARG A 134 13.04 5.56 -8.75
C ARG A 134 14.14 6.30 -7.98
N ALA A 135 15.36 6.28 -8.52
CA ALA A 135 16.47 7.01 -7.90
C ALA A 135 16.06 8.47 -7.67
N PRO A 136 16.30 9.06 -6.48
CA PRO A 136 16.12 10.48 -6.31
C PRO A 136 17.03 11.20 -7.30
N ALA A 137 16.53 12.26 -7.94
CA ALA A 137 17.38 13.21 -8.63
C ALA A 137 18.43 13.69 -7.63
N GLU A 138 19.69 13.71 -8.06
CA GLU A 138 20.81 14.15 -7.25
C GLU A 138 20.51 15.51 -6.62
N GLY A 139 20.56 15.60 -5.30
CA GLY A 139 20.50 16.88 -4.60
C GLY A 139 19.75 16.99 -3.29
N THR A 140 19.17 15.92 -2.74
CA THR A 140 18.59 15.98 -1.39
C THR A 140 18.77 14.64 -0.67
N GLU A 141 19.58 14.62 0.37
CA GLU A 141 19.61 13.52 1.35
C GLU A 141 18.24 13.42 2.00
N ALA A 142 17.42 12.48 1.54
CA ALA A 142 16.22 12.06 2.23
C ALA A 142 16.53 10.74 2.91
N ALA A 143 16.70 10.75 4.23
CA ALA A 143 16.65 9.56 5.04
C ALA A 143 15.25 8.96 4.93
N TRP A 144 15.14 7.77 4.39
CA TRP A 144 13.93 6.96 4.29
C TRP A 144 13.68 6.17 5.56
#